data_00bf9ce20f57e092b934f08bf1ea20bb
#
_entry.id   00bf9ce20f57e092b934f08bf1ea20bb
#
_cell.length_a   1.000
_cell.length_b   1.000
_cell.length_c   1.000
_cell.angle_alpha   90.00
_cell.angle_beta   90.00
_cell.angle_gamma   90.00
#
_symmetry.space_group_name_H-M   'P 1'
#
loop_
_entity.id
_entity.type
_entity.pdbx_description
1 polymer ?
#
loop_
_entity_poly.entity_id
_entity_poly.type
_entity_poly.pdbx_seq_one_letter_code
_entity_poly.pdbx_strand_id
1 'polypeptide(L)'
;MIMKSTLTFILGFFLVQFSFAADDETCAIMIGDEIDPEEFSEVAGKKVYFCCGSCVKAFDANTAYYIKALPSLAKKFSDAEKKKLGVDKVKLMEQRYCPIYPERVVNPNSKFEVYKGKKVYFWSSSAIRRWKRDPDKYHAEAVKRGHLKG
;
A
#
# COMPACT_ATOMS: atom_id res chain seq x y z
N MET A 1 -2.87 35.49 -66.40
CA MET A 1 -1.97 35.38 -65.20
C MET A 1 -2.74 34.68 -64.07
N ILE A 2 -2.50 33.43 -63.90
CA ILE A 2 -3.25 32.58 -62.91
C ILE A 2 -2.34 32.31 -61.74
N MET A 3 -2.61 32.95 -60.60
CA MET A 3 -1.90 32.67 -59.34
C MET A 3 -2.49 31.39 -58.66
N LYS A 4 -1.70 30.33 -58.63
CA LYS A 4 -2.03 29.14 -57.92
C LYS A 4 -1.65 29.33 -56.39
N SER A 5 -2.67 29.41 -55.55
CA SER A 5 -2.50 29.42 -54.12
C SER A 5 -2.37 27.98 -53.63
N THR A 6 -1.19 27.60 -53.16
CA THR A 6 -0.93 26.31 -52.51
C THR A 6 -1.29 26.40 -51.03
N LEU A 7 -2.39 25.77 -50.67
CA LEU A 7 -2.82 25.63 -49.26
C LEU A 7 -2.05 24.47 -48.60
N THR A 8 -1.06 24.80 -47.78
CA THR A 8 -0.28 23.83 -47.02
C THR A 8 -1.08 23.42 -45.79
N PHE A 9 -1.57 22.18 -45.78
CA PHE A 9 -2.27 21.57 -44.65
C PHE A 9 -1.21 21.07 -43.65
N ILE A 10 -1.00 21.79 -42.55
CA ILE A 10 -0.14 21.34 -41.43
C ILE A 10 -0.98 20.40 -40.57
N LEU A 11 -0.75 19.09 -40.72
CA LEU A 11 -1.31 18.06 -39.91
C LEU A 11 -0.59 18.06 -38.54
N GLY A 12 -1.16 18.77 -37.57
CA GLY A 12 -0.64 18.78 -36.19
C GLY A 12 -0.78 17.41 -35.54
N PHE A 13 0.34 16.69 -35.43
CA PHE A 13 0.44 15.44 -34.70
C PHE A 13 0.41 15.77 -33.20
N PHE A 14 -0.76 15.66 -32.59
CA PHE A 14 -0.91 15.78 -31.13
C PHE A 14 -0.31 14.54 -30.46
N LEU A 15 0.95 14.62 -30.07
CA LEU A 15 1.57 13.66 -29.19
C LEU A 15 0.90 13.79 -27.81
N VAL A 16 -0.05 12.92 -27.52
CA VAL A 16 -0.53 12.71 -26.15
C VAL A 16 0.63 12.11 -25.36
N GLN A 17 1.34 12.95 -24.64
CA GLN A 17 2.32 12.49 -23.66
C GLN A 17 1.56 11.88 -22.50
N PHE A 18 1.51 10.56 -22.46
CA PHE A 18 1.18 9.83 -21.24
C PHE A 18 2.32 10.08 -20.25
N SER A 19 2.14 11.09 -19.41
CA SER A 19 2.98 11.24 -18.21
C SER A 19 2.65 10.09 -17.28
N PHE A 20 3.45 9.03 -17.32
CA PHE A 20 3.53 8.09 -16.22
C PHE A 20 4.08 8.87 -15.04
N ALA A 21 3.21 9.20 -14.09
CA ALA A 21 3.64 9.68 -12.79
C ALA A 21 4.40 8.51 -12.12
N ALA A 22 5.72 8.57 -12.16
CA ALA A 22 6.61 7.69 -11.40
C ALA A 22 6.54 8.08 -9.92
N ASP A 23 5.47 7.67 -9.23
CA ASP A 23 5.23 8.08 -7.84
C ASP A 23 5.32 6.90 -6.84
N ASP A 24 5.61 5.68 -7.30
CA ASP A 24 5.77 4.54 -6.42
C ASP A 24 6.89 3.61 -6.89
N GLU A 25 8.11 3.91 -6.50
CA GLU A 25 9.26 3.00 -6.68
C GLU A 25 9.28 1.90 -5.60
N THR A 26 8.51 2.07 -4.50
CA THR A 26 8.53 1.16 -3.36
C THR A 26 7.14 0.67 -2.96
N CYS A 27 7.09 -0.56 -2.44
CA CYS A 27 5.88 -1.21 -2.00
C CYS A 27 5.27 -0.49 -0.78
N ALA A 28 3.97 -0.17 -0.86
CA ALA A 28 3.27 0.52 0.22
C ALA A 28 3.07 -0.37 1.48
N ILE A 29 3.06 -1.71 1.33
CA ILE A 29 2.83 -2.67 2.42
C ILE A 29 4.13 -3.17 3.03
N MET A 30 5.14 -3.41 2.21
CA MET A 30 6.51 -3.73 2.60
C MET A 30 7.38 -2.51 2.29
N ILE A 31 7.37 -1.55 3.22
CA ILE A 31 7.96 -0.22 3.02
C ILE A 31 9.46 -0.34 2.75
N GLY A 32 9.90 0.25 1.65
CA GLY A 32 11.31 0.23 1.22
C GLY A 32 11.67 -0.92 0.26
N ASP A 33 10.82 -1.92 0.08
CA ASP A 33 11.04 -2.95 -0.94
C ASP A 33 10.63 -2.39 -2.32
N GLU A 34 11.45 -2.60 -3.35
CA GLU A 34 11.12 -2.19 -4.72
C GLU A 34 9.90 -2.95 -5.25
N ILE A 35 9.08 -2.28 -6.06
CA ILE A 35 7.92 -2.92 -6.69
C ILE A 35 8.37 -3.86 -7.81
N ASP A 36 7.63 -4.95 -7.99
CA ASP A 36 7.70 -5.82 -9.15
C ASP A 36 6.56 -5.45 -10.12
N PRO A 37 6.85 -5.11 -11.37
CA PRO A 37 5.81 -4.73 -12.34
C PRO A 37 4.85 -5.86 -12.71
N GLU A 38 5.20 -7.12 -12.41
CA GLU A 38 4.33 -8.28 -12.59
C GLU A 38 3.39 -8.52 -11.41
N GLU A 39 3.69 -7.90 -10.24
CA GLU A 39 2.93 -8.08 -9.00
C GLU A 39 2.01 -6.87 -8.74
N PHE A 40 0.78 -6.95 -9.22
CA PHE A 40 -0.19 -5.87 -9.06
C PHE A 40 -1.59 -6.39 -8.72
N SER A 41 -2.41 -5.48 -8.19
CA SER A 41 -3.85 -5.65 -8.02
C SER A 41 -4.60 -4.61 -8.85
N GLU A 42 -5.73 -4.99 -9.43
CA GLU A 42 -6.59 -4.07 -10.19
C GLU A 42 -7.78 -3.64 -9.35
N VAL A 43 -7.87 -2.35 -9.04
CA VAL A 43 -8.94 -1.78 -8.21
C VAL A 43 -9.45 -0.48 -8.82
N ALA A 44 -10.77 -0.40 -9.02
CA ALA A 44 -11.43 0.76 -9.62
C ALA A 44 -10.82 1.14 -10.99
N GLY A 45 -10.40 0.14 -11.80
CA GLY A 45 -9.78 0.34 -13.12
C GLY A 45 -8.34 0.85 -13.06
N LYS A 46 -7.69 0.78 -11.88
CA LYS A 46 -6.30 1.20 -11.68
C LYS A 46 -5.44 0.04 -11.21
N LYS A 47 -4.21 -0.05 -11.71
CA LYS A 47 -3.21 -0.98 -11.21
C LYS A 47 -2.49 -0.40 -10.00
N VAL A 48 -2.39 -1.19 -8.95
CA VAL A 48 -1.62 -0.91 -7.74
C VAL A 48 -0.51 -1.96 -7.66
N TYR A 49 0.73 -1.53 -7.76
CA TYR A 49 1.89 -2.41 -7.81
C TYR A 49 2.46 -2.69 -6.42
N PHE A 50 3.04 -3.88 -6.26
CA PHE A 50 3.64 -4.36 -5.01
C PHE A 50 4.98 -5.04 -5.30
N CYS A 51 5.74 -5.35 -4.25
CA CYS A 51 7.03 -6.03 -4.36
C CYS A 51 6.90 -7.56 -4.52
N CYS A 52 5.74 -8.15 -4.23
CA CYS A 52 5.56 -9.59 -4.28
C CYS A 52 4.09 -10.02 -4.15
N GLY A 53 3.74 -11.24 -4.54
CA GLY A 53 2.41 -11.81 -4.46
C GLY A 53 1.83 -11.90 -3.03
N SER A 54 2.67 -11.89 -1.99
CA SER A 54 2.18 -11.82 -0.61
C SER A 54 1.55 -10.47 -0.30
N CYS A 55 2.10 -9.39 -0.84
CA CYS A 55 1.53 -8.05 -0.70
C CYS A 55 0.26 -7.88 -1.53
N VAL A 56 0.22 -8.44 -2.75
CA VAL A 56 -1.00 -8.50 -3.58
C VAL A 56 -2.13 -9.17 -2.80
N LYS A 57 -1.89 -10.39 -2.30
CA LYS A 57 -2.89 -11.14 -1.50
C LYS A 57 -3.35 -10.41 -0.25
N ALA A 58 -2.42 -9.75 0.47
CA ALA A 58 -2.74 -8.97 1.65
C ALA A 58 -3.62 -7.78 1.31
N PHE A 59 -3.31 -7.08 0.21
CA PHE A 59 -4.06 -5.94 -0.29
C PHE A 59 -5.46 -6.36 -0.75
N ASP A 60 -5.59 -7.38 -1.58
CA ASP A 60 -6.87 -7.86 -2.10
C ASP A 60 -7.83 -8.27 -0.98
N ALA A 61 -7.32 -8.93 0.04
CA ALA A 61 -8.10 -9.32 1.21
C ALA A 61 -8.52 -8.13 2.11
N ASN A 62 -7.88 -6.97 1.99
CA ASN A 62 -8.08 -5.82 2.87
C ASN A 62 -7.95 -4.47 2.14
N THR A 63 -8.41 -4.40 0.90
CA THR A 63 -8.21 -3.25 -0.01
C THR A 63 -8.61 -1.92 0.65
N ALA A 64 -9.85 -1.82 1.16
CA ALA A 64 -10.36 -0.61 1.79
C ALA A 64 -9.54 -0.21 3.03
N TYR A 65 -9.05 -1.19 3.80
CA TYR A 65 -8.21 -0.96 4.96
C TYR A 65 -6.88 -0.32 4.56
N TYR A 66 -6.17 -0.91 3.58
CA TYR A 66 -4.88 -0.39 3.15
C TYR A 66 -4.99 0.97 2.48
N ILE A 67 -6.04 1.21 1.68
CA ILE A 67 -6.29 2.55 1.11
C ILE A 67 -6.49 3.58 2.22
N LYS A 68 -7.20 3.24 3.30
CA LYS A 68 -7.40 4.15 4.44
C LYS A 68 -6.14 4.33 5.27
N ALA A 69 -5.39 3.25 5.49
CA ALA A 69 -4.24 3.24 6.39
C ALA A 69 -2.98 3.88 5.79
N LEU A 70 -2.83 3.86 4.45
CA LEU A 70 -1.60 4.22 3.77
C LEU A 70 -1.81 5.43 2.86
N PRO A 71 -1.22 6.61 3.20
CA PRO A 71 -1.38 7.83 2.40
C PRO A 71 -0.93 7.69 0.94
N SER A 72 0.10 6.89 0.67
CA SER A 72 0.57 6.59 -0.69
C SER A 72 -0.51 5.91 -1.54
N LEU A 73 -1.27 4.99 -0.96
CA LEU A 73 -2.41 4.35 -1.64
C LEU A 73 -3.62 5.28 -1.69
N ALA A 74 -3.90 6.03 -0.63
CA ALA A 74 -5.04 6.93 -0.57
C ALA A 74 -5.04 7.99 -1.68
N LYS A 75 -3.87 8.48 -2.08
CA LYS A 75 -3.69 9.46 -3.17
C LYS A 75 -4.14 8.93 -4.54
N LYS A 76 -4.05 7.62 -4.76
CA LYS A 76 -4.37 6.98 -6.05
C LYS A 76 -5.86 6.97 -6.35
N PHE A 77 -6.71 7.14 -5.35
CA PHE A 77 -8.16 7.00 -5.45
C PHE A 77 -8.85 8.32 -5.12
N SER A 78 -9.82 8.71 -5.98
CA SER A 78 -10.73 9.82 -5.71
C SER A 78 -11.67 9.51 -4.54
N ASP A 79 -12.30 10.52 -3.97
CA ASP A 79 -13.25 10.32 -2.87
C ASP A 79 -14.47 9.50 -3.28
N ALA A 80 -14.92 9.62 -4.54
CA ALA A 80 -16.00 8.79 -5.08
C ALA A 80 -15.60 7.30 -5.15
N GLU A 81 -14.36 6.99 -5.58
CA GLU A 81 -13.81 5.62 -5.61
C GLU A 81 -13.65 5.07 -4.19
N LYS A 82 -13.08 5.84 -3.27
CA LYS A 82 -12.96 5.47 -1.85
C LYS A 82 -14.31 5.14 -1.23
N LYS A 83 -15.35 5.93 -1.52
CA LYS A 83 -16.71 5.68 -1.04
C LYS A 83 -17.29 4.38 -1.62
N LYS A 84 -17.11 4.13 -2.92
CA LYS A 84 -17.52 2.87 -3.56
C LYS A 84 -16.81 1.65 -2.98
N LEU A 85 -15.54 1.79 -2.63
CA LEU A 85 -14.72 0.76 -2.00
C LEU A 85 -14.99 0.59 -0.49
N GLY A 86 -15.85 1.41 0.10
CA GLY A 86 -16.21 1.36 1.52
C GLY A 86 -15.10 1.81 2.46
N VAL A 87 -14.15 2.61 1.98
CA VAL A 87 -13.00 3.11 2.77
C VAL A 87 -13.45 3.94 3.97
N ASP A 88 -14.55 4.68 3.84
CA ASP A 88 -15.17 5.47 4.90
C ASP A 88 -15.64 4.61 6.08
N LYS A 89 -16.13 3.39 5.82
CA LYS A 89 -16.64 2.44 6.81
C LYS A 89 -15.56 1.68 7.58
N VAL A 90 -14.31 1.72 7.10
CA VAL A 90 -13.20 0.99 7.74
C VAL A 90 -12.80 1.64 9.05
N LYS A 91 -12.68 0.83 10.11
CA LYS A 91 -12.04 1.23 11.36
C LYS A 91 -10.56 0.84 11.34
N LEU A 92 -9.67 1.81 11.49
CA LEU A 92 -8.24 1.53 11.56
C LEU A 92 -7.87 0.90 12.90
N MET A 93 -6.90 -0.01 12.85
CA MET A 93 -6.24 -0.55 14.04
C MET A 93 -5.32 0.50 14.68
N GLU A 94 -5.12 0.41 15.99
CA GLU A 94 -4.10 1.22 16.67
C GLU A 94 -2.70 0.82 16.23
N GLN A 95 -2.46 -0.50 16.10
CA GLN A 95 -1.20 -1.04 15.60
C GLN A 95 -1.17 -1.00 14.08
N ARG A 96 -0.18 -0.32 13.51
CA ARG A 96 0.04 -0.26 12.05
C ARG A 96 1.13 -1.19 11.55
N TYR A 97 2.17 -1.41 12.34
CA TYR A 97 3.39 -2.10 11.91
C TYR A 97 3.65 -3.36 12.73
N CYS A 98 4.32 -4.32 12.10
CA CYS A 98 4.80 -5.52 12.78
C CYS A 98 5.91 -5.16 13.78
N PRO A 99 5.85 -5.65 15.05
CA PRO A 99 6.87 -5.31 16.04
C PRO A 99 8.24 -5.92 15.74
N ILE A 100 8.29 -6.97 14.91
CA ILE A 100 9.51 -7.69 14.54
C ILE A 100 10.10 -7.19 13.22
N TYR A 101 9.25 -6.87 12.26
CA TYR A 101 9.59 -6.34 10.94
C TYR A 101 8.92 -4.98 10.80
N PRO A 102 9.59 -3.91 11.27
CA PRO A 102 8.96 -2.58 11.42
C PRO A 102 8.53 -1.95 10.10
N GLU A 103 9.06 -2.42 8.99
CA GLU A 103 8.72 -2.00 7.63
C GLU A 103 7.47 -2.72 7.06
N ARG A 104 6.90 -3.68 7.81
CA ARG A 104 5.75 -4.46 7.36
C ARG A 104 4.45 -3.95 7.99
N VAL A 105 3.49 -3.57 7.15
CA VAL A 105 2.18 -3.08 7.60
C VAL A 105 1.26 -4.26 7.91
N VAL A 106 0.72 -4.28 9.12
CA VAL A 106 -0.27 -5.28 9.55
C VAL A 106 -1.71 -4.80 9.28
N ASN A 107 -2.65 -5.75 9.24
CA ASN A 107 -4.07 -5.51 8.99
C ASN A 107 -4.94 -6.34 9.94
N PRO A 108 -6.27 -6.14 9.99
CA PRO A 108 -7.17 -6.87 10.89
C PRO A 108 -7.15 -8.40 10.74
N ASN A 109 -6.75 -8.93 9.57
CA ASN A 109 -6.65 -10.35 9.28
C ASN A 109 -5.24 -10.90 9.56
N SER A 110 -4.29 -10.06 10.00
CA SER A 110 -2.95 -10.49 10.36
C SER A 110 -3.00 -11.43 11.57
N LYS A 111 -2.04 -12.36 11.62
CA LYS A 111 -1.87 -13.24 12.78
C LYS A 111 -1.55 -12.42 14.02
N PHE A 112 -1.99 -12.88 15.19
CA PHE A 112 -1.73 -12.19 16.44
C PHE A 112 -1.36 -13.15 17.55
N GLU A 113 -0.71 -12.63 18.60
CA GLU A 113 -0.52 -13.25 19.90
C GLU A 113 -1.09 -12.32 20.97
N VAL A 114 -1.47 -12.92 22.10
CA VAL A 114 -1.90 -12.12 23.26
C VAL A 114 -0.68 -11.87 24.16
N TYR A 115 -0.38 -10.61 24.40
CA TYR A 115 0.69 -10.18 25.27
C TYR A 115 0.16 -9.16 26.28
N LYS A 116 0.30 -9.47 27.59
CA LYS A 116 -0.24 -8.64 28.69
C LYS A 116 -1.72 -8.25 28.49
N GLY A 117 -2.54 -9.21 28.03
CA GLY A 117 -3.99 -9.03 27.81
C GLY A 117 -4.38 -8.27 26.55
N LYS A 118 -3.42 -7.84 25.72
CA LYS A 118 -3.67 -7.13 24.46
C LYS A 118 -3.26 -7.97 23.26
N LYS A 119 -3.98 -7.87 22.13
CA LYS A 119 -3.58 -8.48 20.85
C LYS A 119 -2.43 -7.70 20.25
N VAL A 120 -1.36 -8.41 19.90
CA VAL A 120 -0.23 -7.90 19.13
C VAL A 120 -0.23 -8.61 17.77
N TYR A 121 -0.29 -7.86 16.69
CA TYR A 121 -0.42 -8.38 15.33
C TYR A 121 0.94 -8.49 14.65
N PHE A 122 1.10 -9.51 13.82
CA PHE A 122 2.35 -9.84 13.16
C PHE A 122 2.16 -10.06 11.66
N TRP A 123 3.13 -9.65 10.89
CA TRP A 123 3.15 -9.88 9.45
C TRP A 123 3.14 -11.38 9.08
N SER A 124 3.83 -12.21 9.83
CA SER A 124 4.03 -13.62 9.49
C SER A 124 4.18 -14.53 10.71
N SER A 125 4.07 -15.84 10.49
CA SER A 125 4.36 -16.84 11.53
C SER A 125 5.83 -16.83 11.98
N SER A 126 6.76 -16.44 11.10
CA SER A 126 8.17 -16.30 11.47
C SER A 126 8.39 -15.13 12.43
N ALA A 127 7.65 -14.03 12.25
CA ALA A 127 7.64 -12.92 13.20
C ALA A 127 7.15 -13.36 14.59
N ILE A 128 6.06 -14.15 14.65
CA ILE A 128 5.56 -14.70 15.91
C ILE A 128 6.61 -15.60 16.58
N ARG A 129 7.26 -16.50 15.83
CA ARG A 129 8.31 -17.35 16.38
C ARG A 129 9.49 -16.55 16.94
N ARG A 130 9.87 -15.46 16.28
CA ARG A 130 10.92 -14.57 16.77
C ARG A 130 10.47 -13.78 18.01
N TRP A 131 9.25 -13.28 18.02
CA TRP A 131 8.64 -12.61 19.16
C TRP A 131 8.67 -13.49 20.43
N LYS A 132 8.29 -14.77 20.31
CA LYS A 132 8.22 -15.72 21.44
C LYS A 132 9.57 -15.99 22.12
N ARG A 133 10.69 -15.63 21.52
CA ARG A 133 12.02 -15.80 22.14
C ARG A 133 12.29 -14.78 23.25
N ASP A 134 11.78 -13.55 23.10
CA ASP A 134 11.94 -12.48 24.09
C ASP A 134 10.84 -11.41 23.86
N PRO A 135 9.60 -11.67 24.30
CA PRO A 135 8.49 -10.77 24.08
C PRO A 135 8.66 -9.40 24.73
N ASP A 136 9.26 -9.34 25.94
CA ASP A 136 9.45 -8.08 26.67
C ASP A 136 10.41 -7.16 25.93
N LYS A 137 11.52 -7.69 25.44
CA LYS A 137 12.50 -6.95 24.63
C LYS A 137 11.85 -6.39 23.36
N TYR A 138 11.20 -7.24 22.57
CA TYR A 138 10.61 -6.81 21.30
C TYR A 138 9.43 -5.85 21.51
N HIS A 139 8.68 -5.99 22.60
CA HIS A 139 7.66 -5.04 22.97
C HIS A 139 8.28 -3.67 23.27
N ALA A 140 9.30 -3.61 24.10
CA ALA A 140 9.99 -2.38 24.46
C ALA A 140 10.59 -1.67 23.22
N GLU A 141 11.21 -2.45 22.32
CA GLU A 141 11.73 -1.91 21.05
C GLU A 141 10.61 -1.36 20.16
N ALA A 142 9.46 -2.04 20.07
CA ALA A 142 8.32 -1.59 19.27
C ALA A 142 7.64 -0.34 19.87
N VAL A 143 7.56 -0.25 21.20
CA VAL A 143 7.08 0.96 21.89
C VAL A 143 8.02 2.14 21.63
N LYS A 144 9.34 1.94 21.71
CA LYS A 144 10.33 2.98 21.39
C LYS A 144 10.21 3.51 19.97
N ARG A 145 9.81 2.65 19.02
CA ARG A 145 9.53 3.04 17.62
C ARG A 145 8.14 3.64 17.41
N GLY A 146 7.28 3.68 18.42
CA GLY A 146 5.89 4.14 18.31
C GLY A 146 4.96 3.15 17.58
N HIS A 147 5.35 1.89 17.45
CA HIS A 147 4.57 0.85 16.77
C HIS A 147 3.60 0.12 17.70
N LEU A 148 3.86 0.15 18.99
CA LEU A 148 2.99 -0.35 20.05
C LEU A 148 2.84 0.71 21.13
N LYS A 149 1.78 0.59 21.93
CA LYS A 149 1.59 1.37 23.14
C LYS A 149 2.26 0.67 24.32
N GLY A 150 2.84 1.43 25.24
CA GLY A 150 3.38 0.95 26.49
C GLY A 150 2.30 0.45 27.46
#